data_bf0b0f4f7bfc6a3fe2424e364d419718
#
_entry.id   bf0b0f4f7bfc6a3fe2424e364d419718
#
_cell.length_a   1.000
_cell.length_b   1.000
_cell.length_c   1.000
_cell.angle_alpha   90.00
_cell.angle_beta   90.00
_cell.angle_gamma   90.00
#
_symmetry.space_group_name_H-M   'P 1'
#
loop_
_entity.id
_entity.type
_entity.pdbx_description
1 polymer ?
#
loop_
_entity_poly.entity_id
_entity_poly.type
_entity_poly.pdbx_seq_one_letter_code
_entity_poly.pdbx_strand_id
1 'polypeptide(L)'
;MQNSILTLPDPICEPCIASKQTRANIPKSVNSRHSGLLELIHSDLHGPLPVQTRIGAYHYWITFIDDASRYWTVAPLKHKSDAFAAFKAFKALAENQLNARIKVLHDDKGGEYMSKEWEELCTTSGIKRIHTLRAELYQNRVAEYTNRTFKEGITTMLNKASLPSFFWWDAVSTFTHIHNRSLTSIL
;
A
#
# COMPACT_ATOMS: atom_id res chain seq x y z
N MET A 1 57.94 31.24 9.52
CA MET A 1 57.81 30.02 8.74
C MET A 1 56.77 29.15 9.45
N GLN A 2 55.53 29.17 8.96
CA GLN A 2 54.44 28.37 9.52
C GLN A 2 54.39 27.03 8.77
N ASN A 3 54.69 25.93 9.47
CA ASN A 3 54.52 24.60 8.93
C ASN A 3 53.03 24.25 8.96
N SER A 4 52.36 24.31 7.81
CA SER A 4 51.03 23.73 7.62
C SER A 4 51.19 22.22 7.56
N ILE A 5 50.73 21.54 8.63
CA ILE A 5 50.56 20.10 8.67
C ILE A 5 49.39 19.77 7.75
N LEU A 6 49.70 19.19 6.57
CA LEU A 6 48.70 18.57 5.70
C LEU A 6 48.16 17.35 6.47
N THR A 7 46.97 17.47 7.07
CA THR A 7 46.22 16.34 7.57
C THR A 7 45.75 15.51 6.39
N LEU A 8 46.31 14.30 6.24
CA LEU A 8 45.79 13.29 5.32
C LEU A 8 44.34 13.00 5.70
N PRO A 9 43.44 12.85 4.71
CA PRO A 9 42.08 12.44 5.02
C PRO A 9 42.11 11.11 5.73
N ASP A 10 41.24 10.95 6.75
CA ASP A 10 41.11 9.72 7.50
C ASP A 10 40.98 8.50 6.57
N PRO A 11 41.67 7.39 6.86
CA PRO A 11 41.61 6.23 6.01
C PRO A 11 40.15 5.73 5.91
N ILE A 12 39.70 5.52 4.68
CA ILE A 12 38.36 5.06 4.39
C ILE A 12 38.15 3.71 5.07
N CYS A 13 37.22 3.66 6.05
CA CYS A 13 36.90 2.45 6.78
C CYS A 13 36.07 1.50 5.92
N GLU A 14 36.69 0.44 5.38
CA GLU A 14 36.01 -0.56 4.55
C GLU A 14 34.77 -1.19 5.22
N PRO A 15 34.78 -1.59 6.52
CA PRO A 15 33.58 -2.05 7.19
C PRO A 15 32.45 -1.02 7.25
N CYS A 16 32.82 0.28 7.40
CA CYS A 16 31.83 1.35 7.39
C CYS A 16 31.22 1.57 6.00
N ILE A 17 31.99 1.38 4.94
CA ILE A 17 31.47 1.42 3.56
C ILE A 17 30.57 0.22 3.32
N ALA A 18 30.98 -0.97 3.68
CA ALA A 18 30.20 -2.19 3.50
C ALA A 18 28.85 -2.11 4.26
N SER A 19 28.84 -1.56 5.48
CA SER A 19 27.61 -1.40 6.27
C SER A 19 26.69 -0.29 5.76
N LYS A 20 27.23 0.67 5.00
CA LYS A 20 26.48 1.80 4.41
C LYS A 20 26.19 1.60 2.93
N GLN A 21 26.47 0.43 2.37
CA GLN A 21 26.08 0.11 1.00
C GLN A 21 24.55 0.12 0.89
N THR A 22 24.00 1.25 0.51
CA THR A 22 22.62 1.34 0.05
C THR A 22 22.56 0.74 -1.35
N ARG A 23 21.55 -0.10 -1.59
CA ARG A 23 21.28 -0.66 -2.91
C ARG A 23 21.27 0.47 -3.94
N ALA A 24 22.02 0.35 -5.04
CA ALA A 24 22.04 1.34 -6.10
C ALA A 24 20.61 1.68 -6.51
N ASN A 25 20.33 2.98 -6.68
CA ASN A 25 19.04 3.42 -7.19
C ASN A 25 18.83 2.78 -8.57
N ILE A 26 17.89 1.83 -8.64
CA ILE A 26 17.46 1.25 -9.91
C ILE A 26 16.92 2.40 -10.75
N PRO A 27 17.32 2.53 -12.03
CA PRO A 27 16.81 3.57 -12.90
C PRO A 27 15.28 3.60 -12.81
N LYS A 28 14.71 4.77 -12.60
CA LYS A 28 13.28 4.99 -12.62
C LYS A 28 12.78 4.65 -14.03
N SER A 29 12.44 3.39 -14.29
CA SER A 29 11.57 3.12 -15.40
C SER A 29 10.25 3.78 -15.04
N VAL A 30 9.94 4.85 -15.73
CA VAL A 30 8.65 5.53 -15.62
C VAL A 30 7.64 4.56 -16.22
N ASN A 31 7.12 3.64 -15.43
CA ASN A 31 5.88 2.99 -15.77
C ASN A 31 4.84 4.11 -15.85
N SER A 32 4.42 4.45 -17.06
CA SER A 32 3.38 5.44 -17.26
C SER A 32 2.17 5.02 -16.44
N ARG A 33 1.66 5.91 -15.60
CA ARG A 33 0.38 5.71 -14.92
C ARG A 33 -0.68 5.30 -15.92
N HIS A 34 -1.57 4.42 -15.51
CA HIS A 34 -2.80 4.22 -16.26
C HIS A 34 -3.57 5.55 -16.26
N SER A 35 -4.06 5.94 -17.43
CA SER A 35 -4.74 7.24 -17.62
C SER A 35 -6.22 7.21 -17.25
N GLY A 36 -6.82 6.01 -17.29
CA GLY A 36 -8.25 5.82 -17.04
C GLY A 36 -8.54 5.35 -15.61
N LEU A 37 -9.61 5.89 -15.02
CA LEU A 37 -10.13 5.42 -13.74
C LEU A 37 -10.50 3.94 -13.81
N LEU A 38 -10.20 3.20 -12.76
CA LEU A 38 -10.43 1.76 -12.60
C LEU A 38 -9.66 0.87 -13.60
N GLU A 39 -8.75 1.41 -14.42
CA GLU A 39 -7.97 0.56 -15.34
C GLU A 39 -7.02 -0.37 -14.58
N LEU A 40 -6.44 0.11 -13.49
CA LEU A 40 -5.58 -0.70 -12.62
C LEU A 40 -5.90 -0.39 -11.16
N ILE A 41 -6.25 -1.43 -10.42
CA ILE A 41 -6.45 -1.38 -8.96
C ILE A 41 -5.33 -2.17 -8.29
N HIS A 42 -4.62 -1.50 -7.38
CA HIS A 42 -3.71 -2.18 -6.46
C HIS A 42 -4.46 -2.60 -5.22
N SER A 43 -4.28 -3.85 -4.79
CA SER A 43 -4.89 -4.40 -3.58
C SER A 43 -3.83 -4.94 -2.65
N ASP A 44 -3.97 -4.65 -1.36
CA ASP A 44 -3.08 -5.16 -0.34
C ASP A 44 -3.83 -5.36 0.98
N LEU A 45 -3.47 -6.43 1.70
CA LEU A 45 -4.12 -6.84 2.94
C LEU A 45 -3.15 -6.72 4.11
N HIS A 46 -3.61 -6.00 5.14
CA HIS A 46 -2.84 -5.73 6.35
C HIS A 46 -3.37 -6.46 7.56
N GLY A 47 -2.46 -6.94 8.37
CA GLY A 47 -2.75 -7.63 9.62
C GLY A 47 -2.20 -9.07 9.65
N PRO A 48 -2.46 -9.83 10.73
CA PRO A 48 -3.31 -9.43 11.86
C PRO A 48 -2.67 -8.35 12.72
N LEU A 49 -3.47 -7.38 13.13
CA LEU A 49 -3.05 -6.43 14.14
C LEU A 49 -3.10 -7.07 15.53
N PRO A 50 -2.17 -6.71 16.43
CA PRO A 50 -2.08 -7.30 17.76
C PRO A 50 -3.30 -7.00 18.63
N VAL A 51 -4.01 -5.92 18.32
CA VAL A 51 -5.21 -5.49 19.05
C VAL A 51 -6.37 -5.37 18.09
N GLN A 52 -7.46 -6.07 18.39
CA GLN A 52 -8.71 -5.92 17.64
C GLN A 52 -9.39 -4.59 17.94
N THR A 53 -10.23 -4.13 17.02
CA THR A 53 -11.05 -2.96 17.25
C THR A 53 -12.10 -3.21 18.32
N ARG A 54 -12.44 -2.15 19.08
CA ARG A 54 -13.50 -2.21 20.10
C ARG A 54 -14.86 -2.54 19.50
N ILE A 55 -15.16 -1.99 18.33
CA ILE A 55 -16.40 -2.24 17.60
C ILE A 55 -16.05 -3.03 16.35
N GLY A 56 -16.83 -4.08 16.07
CA GLY A 56 -16.63 -4.93 14.89
C GLY A 56 -15.61 -6.05 15.07
N ALA A 57 -14.74 -6.00 16.09
CA ALA A 57 -13.72 -7.02 16.37
C ALA A 57 -12.83 -7.33 15.13
N TYR A 58 -12.41 -6.28 14.43
CA TYR A 58 -11.57 -6.39 13.25
C TYR A 58 -10.10 -6.58 13.65
N HIS A 59 -9.38 -7.41 12.88
CA HIS A 59 -7.95 -7.66 13.02
C HIS A 59 -7.16 -7.29 11.77
N TYR A 60 -7.86 -7.06 10.65
CA TYR A 60 -7.28 -6.79 9.35
C TYR A 60 -7.97 -5.60 8.70
N TRP A 61 -7.32 -5.02 7.70
CA TRP A 61 -7.97 -4.18 6.70
C TRP A 61 -7.39 -4.47 5.32
N ILE A 62 -8.19 -4.24 4.31
CA ILE A 62 -7.76 -4.33 2.92
C ILE A 62 -7.81 -2.94 2.29
N THR A 63 -6.85 -2.65 1.43
CA THR A 63 -6.80 -1.41 0.65
C THR A 63 -7.04 -1.71 -0.82
N PHE A 64 -7.76 -0.82 -1.49
CA PHE A 64 -7.90 -0.77 -2.94
C PHE A 64 -7.50 0.62 -3.40
N ILE A 65 -6.51 0.71 -4.28
CA ILE A 65 -5.93 1.97 -4.75
C ILE A 65 -6.06 2.03 -6.25
N ASP A 66 -6.79 3.02 -6.74
CA ASP A 66 -6.83 3.31 -8.17
C ASP A 66 -5.53 3.93 -8.64
N ASP A 67 -4.89 3.34 -9.65
CA ASP A 67 -3.58 3.80 -10.14
C ASP A 67 -3.63 5.19 -10.77
N ALA A 68 -4.73 5.51 -11.46
CA ALA A 68 -4.91 6.78 -12.15
C ALA A 68 -5.10 7.95 -11.17
N SER A 69 -6.08 7.84 -10.27
CA SER A 69 -6.46 8.91 -9.35
C SER A 69 -5.68 8.90 -8.04
N ARG A 70 -5.04 7.79 -7.70
CA ARG A 70 -4.47 7.53 -6.35
C ARG A 70 -5.50 7.57 -5.23
N TYR A 71 -6.77 7.40 -5.57
CA TYR A 71 -7.84 7.33 -4.59
C TYR A 71 -7.77 6.01 -3.81
N TRP A 72 -7.83 6.10 -2.50
CA TRP A 72 -7.77 4.96 -1.59
C TRP A 72 -9.16 4.58 -1.09
N THR A 73 -9.49 3.32 -1.21
CA THR A 73 -10.64 2.71 -0.54
C THR A 73 -10.14 1.69 0.46
N VAL A 74 -10.66 1.70 1.68
CA VAL A 74 -10.28 0.78 2.75
C VAL A 74 -11.50 0.08 3.29
N ALA A 75 -11.35 -1.18 3.67
CA ALA A 75 -12.39 -1.95 4.33
C ALA A 75 -11.81 -2.74 5.52
N PRO A 76 -12.50 -2.76 6.69
CA PRO A 76 -12.08 -3.55 7.83
C PRO A 76 -12.50 -4.99 7.66
N LEU A 77 -11.67 -5.92 8.13
CA LEU A 77 -11.93 -7.36 8.01
C LEU A 77 -11.71 -8.04 9.37
N LYS A 78 -12.53 -9.05 9.66
CA LYS A 78 -12.33 -9.93 10.82
C LYS A 78 -11.32 -11.02 10.49
N HIS A 79 -11.45 -11.61 9.31
CA HIS A 79 -10.62 -12.69 8.81
C HIS A 79 -10.03 -12.33 7.45
N LYS A 80 -8.89 -12.91 7.11
CA LYS A 80 -8.30 -12.75 5.77
C LYS A 80 -9.23 -13.23 4.65
N SER A 81 -10.04 -14.25 4.93
CA SER A 81 -11.04 -14.78 4.00
C SER A 81 -12.11 -13.76 3.59
N ASP A 82 -12.32 -12.72 4.39
CA ASP A 82 -13.31 -11.68 4.09
C ASP A 82 -12.87 -10.75 2.95
N ALA A 83 -11.59 -10.84 2.52
CA ALA A 83 -11.01 -10.02 1.45
C ALA A 83 -11.81 -10.13 0.14
N PHE A 84 -12.26 -11.32 -0.20
CA PHE A 84 -13.06 -11.55 -1.41
C PHE A 84 -14.41 -10.80 -1.38
N ALA A 85 -15.11 -10.88 -0.26
CA ALA A 85 -16.38 -10.16 -0.09
C ALA A 85 -16.17 -8.64 -0.13
N ALA A 86 -15.09 -8.15 0.49
CA ALA A 86 -14.74 -6.73 0.46
C ALA A 86 -14.42 -6.26 -0.97
N PHE A 87 -13.70 -7.05 -1.77
CA PHE A 87 -13.42 -6.72 -3.17
C PHE A 87 -14.70 -6.69 -4.01
N LYS A 88 -15.60 -7.64 -3.83
CA LYS A 88 -16.92 -7.65 -4.53
C LYS A 88 -17.71 -6.38 -4.23
N ALA A 89 -17.77 -5.99 -2.96
CA ALA A 89 -18.47 -4.78 -2.54
C ALA A 89 -17.81 -3.52 -3.15
N PHE A 90 -16.49 -3.41 -3.07
CA PHE A 90 -15.71 -2.33 -3.68
C PHE A 90 -15.97 -2.26 -5.19
N LYS A 91 -15.83 -3.39 -5.91
CA LYS A 91 -16.04 -3.47 -7.35
C LYS A 91 -17.43 -2.98 -7.75
N ALA A 92 -18.47 -3.50 -7.10
CA ALA A 92 -19.84 -3.11 -7.40
C ALA A 92 -20.09 -1.61 -7.18
N LEU A 93 -19.57 -1.06 -6.08
CA LEU A 93 -19.71 0.36 -5.75
C LEU A 93 -18.94 1.26 -6.73
N ALA A 94 -17.65 0.98 -6.93
CA ALA A 94 -16.78 1.81 -7.75
C ALA A 94 -17.20 1.80 -9.22
N GLU A 95 -17.52 0.65 -9.78
CA GLU A 95 -17.97 0.54 -11.18
C GLU A 95 -19.30 1.26 -11.42
N ASN A 96 -20.21 1.16 -10.44
CA ASN A 96 -21.50 1.85 -10.53
C ASN A 96 -21.36 3.38 -10.43
N GLN A 97 -20.55 3.86 -9.48
CA GLN A 97 -20.39 5.30 -9.28
C GLN A 97 -19.61 6.00 -10.39
N LEU A 98 -18.61 5.32 -10.96
CA LEU A 98 -17.73 5.90 -11.97
C LEU A 98 -18.16 5.57 -13.40
N ASN A 99 -19.19 4.74 -13.57
CA ASN A 99 -19.61 4.21 -14.88
C ASN A 99 -18.44 3.66 -15.69
N ALA A 100 -17.53 2.97 -15.00
CA ALA A 100 -16.30 2.39 -15.54
C ALA A 100 -16.15 0.96 -15.02
N ARG A 101 -15.21 0.18 -15.59
CA ARG A 101 -14.97 -1.19 -15.15
C ARG A 101 -13.52 -1.38 -14.75
N ILE A 102 -13.30 -2.20 -13.73
CA ILE A 102 -11.97 -2.64 -13.33
C ILE A 102 -11.43 -3.54 -14.45
N LYS A 103 -10.26 -3.18 -14.99
CA LYS A 103 -9.59 -3.95 -16.05
C LYS A 103 -8.49 -4.86 -15.52
N VAL A 104 -7.74 -4.35 -14.53
CA VAL A 104 -6.59 -5.06 -13.97
C VAL A 104 -6.64 -4.98 -12.44
N LEU A 105 -6.42 -6.10 -11.78
CA LEU A 105 -6.21 -6.20 -10.34
C LEU A 105 -4.77 -6.64 -10.07
N HIS A 106 -4.03 -5.83 -9.30
CA HIS A 106 -2.66 -6.10 -8.89
C HIS A 106 -2.62 -6.42 -7.40
N ASP A 107 -2.20 -7.62 -7.05
CA ASP A 107 -2.10 -8.12 -5.68
C ASP A 107 -0.71 -8.74 -5.40
N ASP A 108 -0.40 -9.03 -4.13
CA ASP A 108 0.87 -9.60 -3.68
C ASP A 108 0.92 -11.13 -3.74
N LYS A 109 -0.07 -11.77 -4.35
CA LYS A 109 -0.22 -13.23 -4.37
C LYS A 109 -0.39 -13.85 -2.98
N GLY A 110 -0.91 -13.12 -2.01
CA GLY A 110 -1.28 -13.69 -0.71
C GLY A 110 -2.27 -14.84 -0.85
N GLY A 111 -2.26 -15.77 0.10
CA GLY A 111 -3.14 -16.95 0.05
C GLY A 111 -4.64 -16.60 -0.02
N GLU A 112 -5.03 -15.46 0.52
CA GLU A 112 -6.39 -14.91 0.46
C GLU A 112 -6.88 -14.61 -0.97
N TYR A 113 -5.96 -14.31 -1.90
CA TYR A 113 -6.27 -14.02 -3.30
C TYR A 113 -6.26 -15.27 -4.20
N MET A 114 -5.90 -16.45 -3.67
CA MET A 114 -5.66 -17.66 -4.45
C MET A 114 -6.84 -18.62 -4.49
N SER A 115 -8.02 -18.20 -4.02
CA SER A 115 -9.20 -19.06 -4.06
C SER A 115 -9.79 -19.12 -5.48
N LYS A 116 -10.51 -20.24 -5.76
CA LYS A 116 -11.22 -20.41 -7.04
C LYS A 116 -12.25 -19.31 -7.29
N GLU A 117 -12.89 -18.83 -6.23
CA GLU A 117 -13.90 -17.77 -6.30
C GLU A 117 -13.30 -16.45 -6.84
N TRP A 118 -12.06 -16.12 -6.48
CA TRP A 118 -11.34 -14.98 -7.02
C TRP A 118 -11.08 -15.16 -8.52
N GLU A 119 -10.64 -16.33 -8.94
CA GLU A 119 -10.36 -16.65 -10.32
C GLU A 119 -11.62 -16.59 -11.18
N GLU A 120 -12.71 -17.20 -10.71
CA GLU A 120 -14.01 -17.18 -11.38
C GLU A 120 -14.55 -15.75 -11.52
N LEU A 121 -14.51 -14.95 -10.45
CA LEU A 121 -14.96 -13.56 -10.47
C LEU A 121 -14.15 -12.72 -11.46
N CYS A 122 -12.85 -12.83 -11.45
CA CYS A 122 -11.99 -12.08 -12.36
C CYS A 122 -12.19 -12.51 -13.79
N THR A 123 -12.27 -13.81 -14.07
CA THR A 123 -12.52 -14.35 -15.42
C THR A 123 -13.88 -13.92 -15.95
N THR A 124 -14.94 -14.06 -15.18
CA THR A 124 -16.31 -13.70 -15.60
C THR A 124 -16.49 -12.19 -15.76
N SER A 125 -15.74 -11.40 -15.00
CA SER A 125 -15.75 -9.93 -15.10
C SER A 125 -14.78 -9.37 -16.12
N GLY A 126 -13.93 -10.22 -16.76
CA GLY A 126 -12.90 -9.79 -17.70
C GLY A 126 -11.74 -9.03 -17.04
N ILE A 127 -11.49 -9.27 -15.75
CA ILE A 127 -10.42 -8.61 -14.98
C ILE A 127 -9.13 -9.42 -15.11
N LYS A 128 -8.09 -8.79 -15.66
CA LYS A 128 -6.75 -9.38 -15.69
C LYS A 128 -6.12 -9.30 -14.30
N ARG A 129 -5.59 -10.42 -13.80
CA ARG A 129 -4.83 -10.42 -12.56
C ARG A 129 -3.33 -10.31 -12.81
N ILE A 130 -2.68 -9.46 -12.03
CA ILE A 130 -1.23 -9.31 -11.99
C ILE A 130 -0.79 -9.56 -10.55
N HIS A 131 0.14 -10.47 -10.36
CA HIS A 131 0.72 -10.77 -9.06
C HIS A 131 2.13 -10.21 -8.97
N THR A 132 2.46 -9.55 -7.86
CA THR A 132 3.84 -9.15 -7.58
C THR A 132 4.70 -10.39 -7.37
N LEU A 133 5.73 -10.56 -8.19
CA LEU A 133 6.74 -11.59 -7.96
C LEU A 133 7.67 -11.15 -6.83
N ARG A 134 7.98 -12.04 -5.89
CA ARG A 134 8.89 -11.76 -4.75
C ARG A 134 10.26 -11.20 -5.16
N ALA A 135 10.69 -11.45 -6.38
CA ALA A 135 11.96 -10.96 -6.91
C ALA A 135 11.89 -9.51 -7.47
N GLU A 136 10.71 -8.97 -7.69
CA GLU A 136 10.50 -7.66 -8.31
C GLU A 136 9.87 -6.66 -7.32
N LEU A 137 10.50 -6.49 -6.17
CA LEU A 137 10.06 -5.61 -5.08
C LEU A 137 9.75 -4.16 -5.53
N TYR A 138 10.32 -3.72 -6.64
CA TYR A 138 10.06 -2.37 -7.17
C TYR A 138 8.71 -2.22 -7.88
N GLN A 139 8.05 -3.31 -8.28
CA GLN A 139 6.73 -3.26 -8.93
C GLN A 139 5.61 -2.95 -7.93
N ASN A 140 5.84 -3.17 -6.65
CA ASN A 140 4.86 -2.91 -5.60
C ASN A 140 5.10 -1.60 -4.82
N ARG A 141 5.84 -0.65 -5.39
CA ARG A 141 6.16 0.63 -4.72
C ARG A 141 4.93 1.40 -4.27
N VAL A 142 3.83 1.32 -5.02
CA VAL A 142 2.58 2.00 -4.65
C VAL A 142 2.03 1.43 -3.36
N ALA A 143 1.93 0.10 -3.26
CA ALA A 143 1.46 -0.56 -2.05
C ALA A 143 2.43 -0.36 -0.88
N GLU A 144 3.75 -0.52 -1.09
CA GLU A 144 4.76 -0.30 -0.05
C GLU A 144 4.75 1.14 0.49
N TYR A 145 4.68 2.14 -0.40
CA TYR A 145 4.56 3.54 -0.01
C TYR A 145 3.28 3.78 0.80
N THR A 146 2.16 3.26 0.31
CA THR A 146 0.87 3.36 0.98
C THR A 146 0.92 2.74 2.36
N ASN A 147 1.49 1.56 2.51
CA ASN A 147 1.62 0.85 3.77
C ASN A 147 2.43 1.62 4.81
N ARG A 148 3.56 2.18 4.38
CA ARG A 148 4.37 3.03 5.23
C ARG A 148 3.61 4.28 5.65
N THR A 149 2.97 4.94 4.70
CA THR A 149 2.18 6.16 4.93
C THR A 149 1.02 5.91 5.89
N PHE A 150 0.32 4.77 5.75
CA PHE A 150 -0.71 4.36 6.71
C PHE A 150 -0.13 4.16 8.11
N LYS A 151 0.94 3.37 8.22
CA LYS A 151 1.56 3.07 9.53
C LYS A 151 1.99 4.34 10.26
N GLU A 152 2.66 5.24 9.55
CA GLU A 152 3.11 6.52 10.12
C GLU A 152 1.94 7.44 10.48
N GLY A 153 0.97 7.59 9.58
CA GLY A 153 -0.20 8.43 9.78
C GLY A 153 -1.09 7.96 10.93
N ILE A 154 -1.44 6.67 10.97
CA ILE A 154 -2.26 6.06 12.02
C ILE A 154 -1.57 6.21 13.38
N THR A 155 -0.28 5.86 13.47
CA THR A 155 0.49 5.95 14.71
C THR A 155 0.53 7.41 15.21
N THR A 156 0.78 8.35 14.32
CA THR A 156 0.81 9.79 14.66
C THR A 156 -0.54 10.27 15.16
N MET A 157 -1.63 9.89 14.49
CA MET A 157 -2.99 10.29 14.90
C MET A 157 -3.36 9.75 16.27
N LEU A 158 -3.13 8.45 16.51
CA LEU A 158 -3.44 7.82 17.78
C LEU A 158 -2.61 8.43 18.93
N ASN A 159 -1.30 8.61 18.73
CA ASN A 159 -0.41 9.21 19.73
C ASN A 159 -0.79 10.65 20.04
N LYS A 160 -1.05 11.48 19.02
CA LYS A 160 -1.42 12.88 19.20
C LYS A 160 -2.76 13.05 19.91
N ALA A 161 -3.69 12.14 19.65
CA ALA A 161 -5.01 12.13 20.30
C ALA A 161 -5.01 11.40 21.65
N SER A 162 -3.88 10.80 22.09
CA SER A 162 -3.77 9.96 23.28
C SER A 162 -4.81 8.83 23.31
N LEU A 163 -5.13 8.27 22.13
CA LEU A 163 -6.12 7.21 22.00
C LEU A 163 -5.47 5.83 22.08
N PRO A 164 -6.14 4.86 22.73
CA PRO A 164 -5.69 3.47 22.75
C PRO A 164 -5.64 2.85 21.36
N SER A 165 -4.78 1.83 21.19
CA SER A 165 -4.55 1.16 19.91
C SER A 165 -5.79 0.50 19.29
N PHE A 166 -6.82 0.15 20.06
CA PHE A 166 -8.06 -0.41 19.51
C PHE A 166 -8.90 0.58 18.67
N PHE A 167 -8.52 1.88 18.65
CA PHE A 167 -9.07 2.88 17.72
C PHE A 167 -8.37 2.91 16.37
N TRP A 168 -7.52 1.92 16.06
CA TRP A 168 -6.76 1.90 14.83
C TRP A 168 -7.63 2.00 13.57
N TRP A 169 -8.84 1.40 13.58
CA TRP A 169 -9.74 1.48 12.42
C TRP A 169 -10.29 2.89 12.22
N ASP A 170 -10.65 3.55 13.30
CA ASP A 170 -11.11 4.95 13.24
C ASP A 170 -10.00 5.84 12.68
N ALA A 171 -8.76 5.61 13.09
CA ALA A 171 -7.60 6.32 12.56
C ALA A 171 -7.35 5.99 11.08
N VAL A 172 -7.44 4.72 10.65
CA VAL A 172 -7.34 4.31 9.22
C VAL A 172 -8.39 5.03 8.38
N SER A 173 -9.65 4.97 8.81
CA SER A 173 -10.78 5.58 8.11
C SER A 173 -10.62 7.10 7.99
N THR A 174 -10.28 7.77 9.09
CA THR A 174 -10.06 9.22 9.11
C THR A 174 -8.86 9.62 8.25
N PHE A 175 -7.75 8.90 8.37
CA PHE A 175 -6.56 9.16 7.55
C PHE A 175 -6.85 9.03 6.06
N THR A 176 -7.55 7.98 5.66
CA THR A 176 -7.97 7.76 4.27
C THR A 176 -8.87 8.90 3.78
N HIS A 177 -9.81 9.33 4.61
CA HIS A 177 -10.70 10.44 4.27
C HIS A 177 -9.92 11.75 4.03
N ILE A 178 -8.96 12.06 4.89
CA ILE A 178 -8.10 13.23 4.75
C ILE A 178 -7.21 13.09 3.51
N HIS A 179 -6.55 11.93 3.34
CA HIS A 179 -5.66 11.68 2.20
C HIS A 179 -6.36 11.89 0.87
N ASN A 180 -7.54 11.31 0.70
CA ASN A 180 -8.32 11.41 -0.54
C ASN A 180 -8.79 12.85 -0.87
N ARG A 181 -8.71 13.78 0.08
CA ARG A 181 -9.10 15.20 -0.07
C ARG A 181 -7.92 16.17 -0.02
N SER A 182 -6.76 15.65 0.31
CA SER A 182 -5.53 16.45 0.31
C SER A 182 -4.94 16.48 -1.10
N LEU A 183 -4.40 17.63 -1.50
CA LEU A 183 -3.62 17.74 -2.72
C LEU A 183 -2.36 16.89 -2.55
N THR A 184 -2.33 15.74 -3.17
CA THR A 184 -1.11 14.95 -3.29
C THR A 184 -0.31 15.51 -4.45
N SER A 185 0.96 15.89 -4.21
CA SER A 185 1.87 16.20 -5.30
C SER A 185 1.94 14.98 -6.22
N ILE A 186 1.57 15.19 -7.46
CA ILE A 186 1.73 14.17 -8.51
C ILE A 186 3.23 14.07 -8.74
N LEU A 187 3.86 13.07 -8.14
CA LEU A 187 5.25 12.71 -8.40
C LEU A 187 5.36 11.91 -9.69
#